data_388c647d6ae073fa4496c42b62c7c036
#
_entry.id   388c647d6ae073fa4496c42b62c7c036
#
_cell.length_a   1.000
_cell.length_b   1.000
_cell.length_c   1.000
_cell.angle_alpha   90.00
_cell.angle_beta   90.00
_cell.angle_gamma   90.00
#
_symmetry.space_group_name_H-M   'P 1'
#
loop_
_entity.id
_entity.type
_entity.pdbx_description
1 polymer ?
#
loop_
_entity_poly.entity_id
_entity_poly.type
_entity_poly.pdbx_seq_one_letter_code
_entity_poly.pdbx_strand_id
1 'polypeptide(L)'
;EPRFKRMFNEIEDGLQGVLGKGKYEWVDRRVFDQVFDRSTLLAVHKLMQKGQIETIDYPIARGKEAHVFHATSSTGPMAVKIFHTTNAVFKSLSKYIDGDPRFGGLKRRHREIVNVWVRKEVRNLRRCRRHGIPAPMPRANYKNVIVMDLIGSLNKPSPRLRDVTVPNVEKVFNELVEMVSVMWQRATMVHSDFSEYNILWHEDEPWIIDVGQAVVEQHPS
;
A
#
# COMPACT_ATOMS: atom_id res chain seq x y z
N GLU A 1 13.80 -23.71 -17.64
CA GLU A 1 12.89 -24.65 -16.94
C GLU A 1 11.45 -24.38 -17.39
N PRO A 2 10.71 -25.40 -17.93
CA PRO A 2 9.38 -25.21 -18.52
C PRO A 2 8.35 -24.61 -17.56
N ARG A 3 8.43 -24.99 -16.28
CA ARG A 3 7.51 -24.53 -15.23
C ARG A 3 7.64 -23.03 -14.94
N PHE A 4 8.87 -22.49 -15.01
CA PHE A 4 9.13 -21.07 -14.79
C PHE A 4 8.64 -20.22 -15.98
N LYS A 5 8.83 -20.76 -17.21
CA LYS A 5 8.35 -20.09 -18.44
C LYS A 5 6.83 -19.99 -18.48
N ARG A 6 6.11 -21.06 -18.09
CA ARG A 6 4.65 -21.04 -17.99
C ARG A 6 4.16 -20.02 -16.96
N MET A 7 4.74 -20.03 -15.77
CA MET A 7 4.44 -19.08 -14.70
C MET A 7 4.75 -17.64 -15.14
N PHE A 8 5.85 -17.41 -15.87
CA PHE A 8 6.22 -16.09 -16.38
C PHE A 8 5.19 -15.59 -17.40
N ASN A 9 4.72 -16.46 -18.31
CA ASN A 9 3.68 -16.11 -19.28
C ASN A 9 2.34 -15.78 -18.59
N GLU A 10 1.92 -16.56 -17.58
CA GLU A 10 0.72 -16.28 -16.80
C GLU A 10 0.81 -14.91 -16.07
N ILE A 11 1.98 -14.56 -15.55
CA ILE A 11 2.25 -13.25 -14.95
C ILE A 11 2.25 -12.15 -16.03
N GLU A 12 2.88 -12.40 -17.17
CA GLU A 12 2.97 -11.46 -18.29
C GLU A 12 1.57 -11.10 -18.81
N ASP A 13 0.69 -12.10 -18.94
CA ASP A 13 -0.70 -11.87 -19.33
C ASP A 13 -1.46 -11.05 -18.29
N GLY A 14 -1.27 -11.29 -17.00
CA GLY A 14 -1.87 -10.51 -15.92
C GLY A 14 -1.27 -9.11 -15.74
N LEU A 15 -0.07 -8.86 -16.29
CA LEU A 15 0.66 -7.58 -16.21
C LEU A 15 0.65 -6.79 -17.53
N GLN A 16 -0.20 -7.15 -18.50
CA GLN A 16 -0.19 -6.53 -19.85
C GLN A 16 -0.29 -5.00 -19.82
N GLY A 17 -1.08 -4.43 -18.93
CA GLY A 17 -1.18 -2.98 -18.73
C GLY A 17 0.09 -2.35 -18.16
N VAL A 18 0.83 -3.08 -17.33
CA VAL A 18 2.09 -2.62 -16.71
C VAL A 18 3.27 -2.78 -17.67
N LEU A 19 3.21 -3.78 -18.57
CA LEU A 19 4.25 -4.08 -19.56
C LEU A 19 4.17 -3.23 -20.84
N GLY A 20 3.26 -2.25 -20.90
CA GLY A 20 3.13 -1.37 -22.06
C GLY A 20 2.44 -2.02 -23.28
N LYS A 21 1.83 -3.20 -23.12
CA LYS A 21 1.02 -3.86 -24.18
C LYS A 21 -0.43 -3.38 -24.23
N GLY A 22 -0.77 -2.31 -23.50
CA GLY A 22 -2.11 -1.74 -23.42
C GLY A 22 -2.15 -0.25 -23.72
N LYS A 23 -3.28 0.38 -23.42
CA LYS A 23 -3.58 1.82 -23.61
C LYS A 23 -2.61 2.80 -22.91
N TYR A 24 -1.69 2.30 -22.08
CA TYR A 24 -0.79 3.07 -21.24
C TYR A 24 0.67 2.64 -21.47
N GLU A 25 1.41 3.36 -22.29
CA GLU A 25 2.88 3.26 -22.46
C GLU A 25 3.64 3.78 -21.21
N TRP A 26 3.29 3.33 -20.00
CA TRP A 26 3.65 4.06 -18.78
C TRP A 26 4.82 3.52 -18.00
N VAL A 27 5.29 2.32 -18.26
CA VAL A 27 6.40 1.79 -17.50
C VAL A 27 7.65 1.79 -18.36
N ASP A 28 8.49 2.78 -18.15
CA ASP A 28 9.90 2.65 -18.53
C ASP A 28 10.38 1.30 -17.99
N ARG A 29 10.94 0.48 -18.86
CA ARG A 29 11.44 -0.87 -18.54
C ARG A 29 12.31 -0.89 -17.30
N ARG A 30 13.04 0.21 -17.01
CA ARG A 30 13.84 0.39 -15.80
C ARG A 30 13.01 0.42 -14.52
N VAL A 31 11.85 1.07 -14.56
CA VAL A 31 10.93 1.14 -13.41
C VAL A 31 10.28 -0.21 -13.17
N PHE A 32 9.91 -0.91 -14.24
CA PHE A 32 9.40 -2.28 -14.15
C PHE A 32 10.44 -3.21 -13.52
N ASP A 33 11.67 -3.21 -13.99
CA ASP A 33 12.75 -4.06 -13.49
C ASP A 33 13.10 -3.75 -12.01
N GLN A 34 12.92 -2.50 -11.57
CA GLN A 34 13.13 -2.09 -10.18
C GLN A 34 12.02 -2.58 -9.24
N VAL A 35 10.77 -2.62 -9.70
CA VAL A 35 9.60 -2.99 -8.88
C VAL A 35 9.37 -4.50 -8.91
N PHE A 36 9.45 -5.10 -10.11
CA PHE A 36 9.11 -6.49 -10.34
C PHE A 36 10.34 -7.39 -10.41
N ASP A 37 11.12 -7.42 -9.34
CA ASP A 37 12.15 -8.45 -9.20
C ASP A 37 11.52 -9.86 -9.15
N ARG A 38 12.34 -10.90 -9.31
CA ARG A 38 11.88 -12.30 -9.29
C ARG A 38 11.04 -12.65 -8.06
N SER A 39 11.38 -12.10 -6.90
CA SER A 39 10.65 -12.38 -5.64
C SER A 39 9.27 -11.73 -5.63
N THR A 40 9.17 -10.50 -6.15
CA THR A 40 7.93 -9.75 -6.29
C THR A 40 7.00 -10.39 -7.32
N LEU A 41 7.54 -10.81 -8.47
CA LEU A 41 6.76 -11.55 -9.49
C LEU A 41 6.15 -12.83 -8.91
N LEU A 42 6.92 -13.60 -8.14
CA LEU A 42 6.42 -14.79 -7.45
C LEU A 42 5.36 -14.44 -6.40
N ALA A 43 5.48 -13.30 -5.73
CA ALA A 43 4.48 -12.86 -4.75
C ALA A 43 3.16 -12.47 -5.44
N VAL A 44 3.22 -11.71 -6.52
CA VAL A 44 2.06 -11.34 -7.34
C VAL A 44 1.37 -12.57 -7.90
N HIS A 45 2.13 -13.48 -8.53
CA HIS A 45 1.60 -14.74 -9.05
C HIS A 45 0.87 -15.56 -7.97
N LYS A 46 1.44 -15.62 -6.75
CA LYS A 46 0.79 -16.32 -5.63
C LYS A 46 -0.54 -15.68 -5.23
N LEU A 47 -0.64 -14.36 -5.30
CA LEU A 47 -1.89 -13.62 -5.02
C LEU A 47 -2.92 -13.83 -6.14
N MET A 48 -2.48 -13.89 -7.41
CA MET A 48 -3.34 -14.24 -8.56
C MET A 48 -3.87 -15.66 -8.44
N GLN A 49 -3.02 -16.65 -8.15
CA GLN A 49 -3.43 -18.03 -7.94
C GLN A 49 -4.45 -18.22 -6.80
N LYS A 50 -4.42 -17.33 -5.80
CA LYS A 50 -5.39 -17.31 -4.70
C LYS A 50 -6.66 -16.52 -5.02
N GLY A 51 -6.82 -16.02 -6.24
CA GLY A 51 -7.96 -15.21 -6.66
C GLY A 51 -8.07 -13.86 -5.97
N GLN A 52 -6.98 -13.34 -5.39
CA GLN A 52 -7.00 -12.04 -4.73
C GLN A 52 -6.96 -10.87 -5.72
N ILE A 53 -6.33 -11.08 -6.86
CA ILE A 53 -6.27 -10.19 -8.01
C ILE A 53 -6.26 -11.03 -9.29
N GLU A 54 -6.78 -10.49 -10.38
CA GLU A 54 -6.76 -11.08 -11.72
C GLU A 54 -5.71 -10.41 -12.59
N THR A 55 -5.66 -9.07 -12.57
CA THR A 55 -4.70 -8.27 -13.35
C THR A 55 -4.07 -7.19 -12.49
N ILE A 56 -2.90 -6.69 -12.93
CA ILE A 56 -2.33 -5.42 -12.50
C ILE A 56 -2.28 -4.53 -13.75
N ASP A 57 -2.93 -3.37 -13.68
CA ASP A 57 -3.26 -2.62 -14.90
C ASP A 57 -2.32 -1.45 -15.15
N TYR A 58 -2.21 -0.50 -14.22
CA TYR A 58 -1.37 0.70 -14.36
C TYR A 58 -0.94 1.26 -13.01
N PRO A 59 0.16 2.02 -12.94
CA PRO A 59 0.60 2.64 -11.70
C PRO A 59 -0.31 3.81 -11.30
N ILE A 60 -0.77 3.81 -10.05
CA ILE A 60 -1.53 4.90 -9.42
C ILE A 60 -0.58 5.91 -8.76
N ALA A 61 0.42 5.41 -8.04
CA ALA A 61 1.37 6.23 -7.31
C ALA A 61 2.77 5.61 -7.32
N ARG A 62 3.78 6.48 -7.39
CA ARG A 62 5.20 6.12 -7.33
C ARG A 62 5.82 6.78 -6.11
N GLY A 63 6.27 5.99 -5.16
CA GLY A 63 6.96 6.45 -3.95
C GLY A 63 8.37 5.90 -3.85
N LYS A 64 9.15 6.47 -2.94
CA LYS A 64 10.52 6.02 -2.65
C LYS A 64 10.55 4.62 -2.03
N GLU A 65 9.51 4.24 -1.31
CA GLU A 65 9.44 3.00 -0.53
C GLU A 65 8.59 1.93 -1.23
N ALA A 66 7.57 2.35 -1.98
CA ALA A 66 6.64 1.46 -2.66
C ALA A 66 6.01 2.13 -3.88
N HIS A 67 5.54 1.30 -4.81
CA HIS A 67 4.65 1.71 -5.88
C HIS A 67 3.26 1.14 -5.64
N VAL A 68 2.23 1.89 -6.03
CA VAL A 68 0.83 1.46 -5.95
C VAL A 68 0.29 1.34 -7.37
N PHE A 69 -0.36 0.22 -7.65
CA PHE A 69 -0.96 -0.09 -8.94
C PHE A 69 -2.47 -0.27 -8.82
N HIS A 70 -3.19 0.13 -9.85
CA HIS A 70 -4.55 -0.33 -10.08
C HIS A 70 -4.51 -1.81 -10.45
N ALA A 71 -5.47 -2.56 -9.95
CA ALA A 71 -5.64 -3.98 -10.24
C ALA A 71 -7.12 -4.31 -10.33
N THR A 72 -7.45 -5.41 -11.00
CA THR A 72 -8.80 -5.97 -11.03
C THR A 72 -8.87 -7.25 -10.22
N SER A 73 -10.05 -7.53 -9.71
CA SER A 73 -10.39 -8.80 -9.06
C SER A 73 -11.85 -9.16 -9.36
N SER A 74 -12.25 -10.40 -9.05
CA SER A 74 -13.64 -10.84 -9.17
C SER A 74 -14.63 -10.03 -8.32
N THR A 75 -14.14 -9.30 -7.31
CA THR A 75 -14.97 -8.45 -6.42
C THR A 75 -14.92 -6.97 -6.76
N GLY A 76 -14.18 -6.59 -7.81
CA GLY A 76 -14.04 -5.20 -8.26
C GLY A 76 -12.60 -4.70 -8.26
N PRO A 77 -12.41 -3.38 -8.42
CA PRO A 77 -11.09 -2.78 -8.51
C PRO A 77 -10.35 -2.82 -7.16
N MET A 78 -9.04 -3.03 -7.23
CA MET A 78 -8.12 -3.10 -6.09
C MET A 78 -6.95 -2.15 -6.26
N ALA A 79 -6.34 -1.77 -5.16
CA ALA A 79 -5.02 -1.16 -5.12
C ALA A 79 -3.99 -2.19 -4.67
N VAL A 80 -2.92 -2.35 -5.45
CA VAL A 80 -1.81 -3.25 -5.12
C VAL A 80 -0.58 -2.42 -4.81
N LYS A 81 -0.18 -2.41 -3.53
CA LYS A 81 1.02 -1.72 -3.05
C LYS A 81 2.18 -2.70 -3.01
N ILE A 82 3.23 -2.39 -3.77
CA ILE A 82 4.44 -3.20 -3.89
C ILE A 82 5.61 -2.43 -3.30
N PHE A 83 6.18 -2.94 -2.23
CA PHE A 83 7.35 -2.35 -1.57
C PHE A 83 8.63 -2.73 -2.27
N HIS A 84 9.54 -1.77 -2.40
CA HIS A 84 10.87 -2.03 -2.94
C HIS A 84 11.66 -2.94 -2.00
N THR A 85 12.44 -3.85 -2.59
CA THR A 85 13.26 -4.81 -1.85
C THR A 85 14.73 -4.40 -1.77
N THR A 86 15.09 -3.19 -2.23
CA THR A 86 16.46 -2.67 -2.30
C THR A 86 16.93 -2.01 -1.01
N ASN A 87 18.25 -1.99 -0.82
CA ASN A 87 18.93 -1.67 0.44
C ASN A 87 18.79 -0.23 0.97
N ALA A 88 18.59 0.75 0.09
CA ALA A 88 18.69 2.16 0.46
C ALA A 88 17.53 2.66 1.33
N VAL A 89 16.33 2.11 1.10
CA VAL A 89 15.09 2.56 1.74
C VAL A 89 14.97 2.05 3.18
N PHE A 90 15.55 0.89 3.49
CA PHE A 90 15.29 0.18 4.74
C PHE A 90 16.03 0.71 5.96
N LYS A 91 17.13 1.42 5.79
CA LYS A 91 17.84 2.04 6.93
C LYS A 91 16.98 3.08 7.65
N SER A 92 16.12 3.78 6.94
CA SER A 92 15.18 4.76 7.53
C SER A 92 13.97 4.09 8.19
N LEU A 93 13.55 2.93 7.67
CA LEU A 93 12.34 2.23 8.15
C LEU A 93 12.61 1.43 9.43
N SER A 94 13.86 0.99 9.66
CA SER A 94 14.20 0.19 10.84
C SER A 94 13.86 0.91 12.15
N LYS A 95 13.99 2.23 12.21
CA LYS A 95 13.65 3.02 13.40
C LYS A 95 12.19 2.94 13.83
N TYR A 96 11.26 2.73 12.90
CA TYR A 96 9.83 2.56 13.18
C TYR A 96 9.43 1.12 13.51
N ILE A 97 10.34 0.17 13.29
CA ILE A 97 10.16 -1.24 13.66
C ILE A 97 10.89 -1.52 14.98
N ASP A 98 12.06 -0.90 15.14
CA ASP A 98 12.87 -1.06 16.35
C ASP A 98 12.12 -0.45 17.54
N GLY A 99 11.87 -1.27 18.56
CA GLY A 99 11.10 -0.87 19.73
C GLY A 99 9.58 -1.10 19.62
N ASP A 100 9.03 -1.43 18.47
CA ASP A 100 7.63 -1.81 18.37
C ASP A 100 7.43 -3.21 19.02
N PRO A 101 6.71 -3.32 20.15
CA PRO A 101 6.58 -4.56 20.89
C PRO A 101 5.93 -5.70 20.10
N ARG A 102 5.23 -5.37 19.00
CA ARG A 102 4.60 -6.33 18.10
C ARG A 102 5.60 -7.09 17.24
N PHE A 103 6.86 -6.63 17.17
CA PHE A 103 7.90 -7.14 16.26
C PHE A 103 9.25 -7.40 16.97
N GLY A 104 9.25 -7.55 18.29
CA GLY A 104 10.44 -7.90 19.07
C GLY A 104 11.07 -9.23 18.66
N GLY A 105 12.40 -9.31 18.70
CA GLY A 105 13.16 -10.55 18.51
C GLY A 105 13.40 -10.99 17.06
N LEU A 106 13.06 -10.19 16.05
CA LEU A 106 13.29 -10.53 14.64
C LEU A 106 14.76 -10.36 14.25
N LYS A 107 15.37 -11.42 13.71
CA LYS A 107 16.72 -11.34 13.10
C LYS A 107 16.64 -10.46 11.84
N ARG A 108 17.54 -9.44 11.78
CA ARG A 108 17.53 -8.37 10.77
C ARG A 108 18.10 -8.79 9.42
N ARG A 109 17.46 -9.71 8.71
CA ARG A 109 17.74 -9.90 7.29
C ARG A 109 16.89 -8.92 6.48
N HIS A 110 17.48 -8.29 5.48
CA HIS A 110 16.89 -7.22 4.67
C HIS A 110 15.46 -7.51 4.15
N ARG A 111 15.25 -8.71 3.63
CA ARG A 111 13.92 -9.17 3.16
C ARG A 111 12.92 -9.40 4.30
N GLU A 112 13.39 -9.70 5.49
CA GLU A 112 12.52 -9.88 6.67
C GLU A 112 11.99 -8.55 7.15
N ILE A 113 12.78 -7.47 7.07
CA ILE A 113 12.35 -6.11 7.41
C ILE A 113 11.17 -5.67 6.52
N VAL A 114 11.22 -5.91 5.19
CA VAL A 114 10.11 -5.62 4.29
C VAL A 114 8.85 -6.36 4.71
N ASN A 115 8.98 -7.65 4.97
CA ASN A 115 7.84 -8.48 5.37
C ASN A 115 7.24 -8.02 6.71
N VAL A 116 8.08 -7.52 7.62
CA VAL A 116 7.63 -6.93 8.89
C VAL A 116 6.89 -5.62 8.62
N TRP A 117 7.45 -4.77 7.76
CA TRP A 117 6.84 -3.51 7.37
C TRP A 117 5.46 -3.71 6.72
N VAL A 118 5.35 -4.62 5.78
CA VAL A 118 4.06 -5.02 5.16
C VAL A 118 3.06 -5.45 6.22
N ARG A 119 3.46 -6.33 7.14
CA ARG A 119 2.59 -6.79 8.23
C ARG A 119 2.18 -5.64 9.16
N LYS A 120 3.10 -4.71 9.44
CA LYS A 120 2.83 -3.53 10.26
C LYS A 120 1.78 -2.65 9.58
N GLU A 121 1.94 -2.31 8.30
CA GLU A 121 0.98 -1.50 7.55
C GLU A 121 -0.40 -2.19 7.49
N VAL A 122 -0.46 -3.47 7.17
CA VAL A 122 -1.72 -4.24 7.15
C VAL A 122 -2.42 -4.21 8.52
N ARG A 123 -1.67 -4.37 9.62
CA ARG A 123 -2.24 -4.29 10.98
C ARG A 123 -2.76 -2.90 11.30
N ASN A 124 -2.02 -1.87 10.90
CA ASN A 124 -2.42 -0.47 11.12
C ASN A 124 -3.65 -0.11 10.30
N LEU A 125 -3.75 -0.49 9.01
CA LEU A 125 -4.95 -0.31 8.19
C LEU A 125 -6.17 -0.99 8.82
N ARG A 126 -6.04 -2.25 9.25
CA ARG A 126 -7.12 -2.96 9.94
C ARG A 126 -7.51 -2.30 11.25
N ARG A 127 -6.54 -1.73 11.97
CA ARG A 127 -6.78 -0.98 13.20
C ARG A 127 -7.57 0.29 12.92
N CYS A 128 -7.21 1.07 11.91
CA CYS A 128 -7.98 2.23 11.45
C CYS A 128 -9.43 1.84 11.17
N ARG A 129 -9.65 0.84 10.34
CA ARG A 129 -11.01 0.39 9.97
C ARG A 129 -11.83 -0.10 11.14
N ARG A 130 -11.21 -0.81 12.09
CA ARG A 130 -11.89 -1.30 13.32
C ARG A 130 -12.39 -0.15 14.19
N HIS A 131 -11.71 0.97 14.20
CA HIS A 131 -12.08 2.15 15.00
C HIS A 131 -12.84 3.20 14.19
N GLY A 132 -13.36 2.85 12.99
CA GLY A 132 -14.17 3.73 12.17
C GLY A 132 -13.40 4.81 11.43
N ILE A 133 -12.06 4.72 11.39
CA ILE A 133 -11.23 5.67 10.64
C ILE A 133 -11.25 5.25 9.16
N PRO A 134 -11.65 6.17 8.22
CA PRO A 134 -11.62 5.91 6.80
C PRO A 134 -10.20 5.61 6.31
N ALA A 135 -9.97 4.38 5.86
CA ALA A 135 -8.71 3.89 5.30
C ALA A 135 -8.98 2.70 4.38
N PRO A 136 -8.13 2.40 3.38
CA PRO A 136 -8.28 1.22 2.54
C PRO A 136 -8.32 -0.07 3.38
N MET A 137 -9.28 -0.96 3.10
CA MET A 137 -9.31 -2.26 3.76
C MET A 137 -8.29 -3.20 3.11
N PRO A 138 -7.31 -3.71 3.85
CA PRO A 138 -6.38 -4.70 3.32
C PRO A 138 -7.08 -6.06 3.18
N ARG A 139 -7.11 -6.58 1.96
CA ARG A 139 -7.75 -7.86 1.60
C ARG A 139 -6.79 -9.03 1.71
N ALA A 140 -5.57 -8.84 1.18
CA ALA A 140 -4.53 -9.85 1.26
C ALA A 140 -3.15 -9.21 1.33
N ASN A 141 -2.17 -9.98 1.77
CA ASN A 141 -0.77 -9.61 1.64
C ASN A 141 0.09 -10.87 1.48
N TYR A 142 1.17 -10.72 0.75
CA TYR A 142 2.19 -11.76 0.64
C TYR A 142 3.55 -11.13 0.35
N LYS A 143 4.56 -11.49 1.15
CA LYS A 143 5.92 -10.90 1.09
C LYS A 143 5.86 -9.35 1.11
N ASN A 144 6.36 -8.71 0.05
CA ASN A 144 6.42 -7.26 -0.13
C ASN A 144 5.18 -6.65 -0.81
N VAL A 145 4.07 -7.39 -0.91
CA VAL A 145 2.87 -6.97 -1.64
C VAL A 145 1.67 -6.91 -0.70
N ILE A 146 0.90 -5.82 -0.76
CA ILE A 146 -0.41 -5.65 -0.13
C ILE A 146 -1.47 -5.47 -1.22
N VAL A 147 -2.56 -6.20 -1.12
CA VAL A 147 -3.79 -6.00 -1.89
C VAL A 147 -4.82 -5.37 -0.96
N MET A 148 -5.42 -4.26 -1.37
CA MET A 148 -6.39 -3.51 -0.58
C MET A 148 -7.46 -2.89 -1.48
N ASP A 149 -8.56 -2.44 -0.88
CA ASP A 149 -9.61 -1.75 -1.63
C ASP A 149 -9.04 -0.51 -2.32
N LEU A 150 -9.43 -0.32 -3.58
CA LEU A 150 -9.20 0.94 -4.27
C LEU A 150 -10.16 1.99 -3.70
N ILE A 151 -9.61 3.10 -3.22
CA ILE A 151 -10.41 4.27 -2.89
C ILE A 151 -10.54 5.11 -4.15
N GLY A 152 -11.75 5.14 -4.72
CA GLY A 152 -12.01 5.77 -6.00
C GLY A 152 -13.23 5.20 -6.71
N SER A 153 -13.42 5.61 -7.96
CA SER A 153 -14.38 5.01 -8.87
C SER A 153 -13.76 3.79 -9.58
N LEU A 154 -14.59 3.02 -10.30
CA LEU A 154 -14.18 1.76 -10.98
C LEU A 154 -12.86 1.83 -11.75
N ASN A 155 -12.56 2.97 -12.39
CA ASN A 155 -11.40 3.12 -13.27
C ASN A 155 -10.48 4.28 -12.89
N LYS A 156 -10.74 4.94 -11.75
CA LYS A 156 -9.99 6.13 -11.36
C LYS A 156 -9.79 6.19 -9.85
N PRO A 157 -8.54 6.18 -9.36
CA PRO A 157 -8.27 6.41 -7.95
C PRO A 157 -8.68 7.82 -7.55
N SER A 158 -9.11 7.97 -6.30
CA SER A 158 -9.38 9.29 -5.71
C SER A 158 -8.11 10.11 -5.62
N PRO A 159 -8.21 11.44 -5.84
CA PRO A 159 -7.07 12.34 -5.73
C PRO A 159 -6.60 12.46 -4.28
N ARG A 160 -5.38 12.92 -4.09
CA ARG A 160 -4.89 13.33 -2.77
C ARG A 160 -5.54 14.64 -2.36
N LEU A 161 -5.69 14.86 -1.06
CA LEU A 161 -6.25 16.09 -0.51
C LEU A 161 -5.48 17.34 -0.99
N ARG A 162 -4.16 17.24 -1.14
CA ARG A 162 -3.33 18.32 -1.69
C ARG A 162 -3.67 18.73 -3.13
N ASP A 163 -4.27 17.83 -3.91
CA ASP A 163 -4.52 18.01 -5.34
C ASP A 163 -5.96 18.47 -5.64
N VAL A 164 -6.75 18.76 -4.59
CA VAL A 164 -8.15 19.19 -4.70
C VAL A 164 -8.40 20.50 -3.95
N THR A 165 -9.39 21.24 -4.43
CA THR A 165 -9.97 22.35 -3.66
C THR A 165 -11.20 21.83 -2.94
N VAL A 166 -11.15 21.78 -1.61
CA VAL A 166 -12.28 21.29 -0.81
C VAL A 166 -13.37 22.35 -0.69
N PRO A 167 -14.67 21.98 -0.70
CA PRO A 167 -15.77 22.95 -0.65
C PRO A 167 -15.82 23.74 0.67
N ASN A 168 -15.46 23.10 1.78
CA ASN A 168 -15.49 23.70 3.12
C ASN A 168 -14.25 23.29 3.91
N VAL A 169 -13.26 24.18 3.93
CA VAL A 169 -11.97 23.95 4.59
C VAL A 169 -12.11 23.74 6.09
N GLU A 170 -12.98 24.50 6.75
CA GLU A 170 -13.19 24.39 8.21
C GLU A 170 -13.81 23.05 8.59
N LYS A 171 -14.80 22.58 7.83
CA LYS A 171 -15.39 21.25 8.02
C LYS A 171 -14.33 20.16 7.88
N VAL A 172 -13.55 20.18 6.79
CA VAL A 172 -12.51 19.18 6.54
C VAL A 172 -11.44 19.23 7.61
N PHE A 173 -11.03 20.41 8.06
CA PHE A 173 -10.07 20.55 9.16
C PHE A 173 -10.59 19.88 10.45
N ASN A 174 -11.85 20.13 10.81
CA ASN A 174 -12.45 19.53 12.00
C ASN A 174 -12.54 18.01 11.88
N GLU A 175 -12.89 17.47 10.72
CA GLU A 175 -12.90 16.03 10.44
C GLU A 175 -11.50 15.41 10.60
N LEU A 176 -10.47 16.08 10.11
CA LEU A 176 -9.07 15.62 10.27
C LEU A 176 -8.63 15.66 11.74
N VAL A 177 -8.99 16.69 12.50
CA VAL A 177 -8.70 16.79 13.93
C VAL A 177 -9.39 15.65 14.69
N GLU A 178 -10.67 15.38 14.39
CA GLU A 178 -11.40 14.26 14.99
C GLU A 178 -10.76 12.92 14.64
N MET A 179 -10.37 12.74 13.39
CA MET A 179 -9.68 11.54 12.93
C MET A 179 -8.39 11.28 13.70
N VAL A 180 -7.55 12.30 13.90
CA VAL A 180 -6.33 12.21 14.72
C VAL A 180 -6.66 11.90 16.18
N SER A 181 -7.71 12.51 16.72
CA SER A 181 -8.21 12.24 18.07
C SER A 181 -8.63 10.78 18.25
N VAL A 182 -9.40 10.25 17.29
CA VAL A 182 -9.82 8.82 17.30
C VAL A 182 -8.60 7.89 17.14
N MET A 183 -7.63 8.25 16.28
CA MET A 183 -6.37 7.50 16.16
C MET A 183 -5.66 7.38 17.50
N TRP A 184 -5.52 8.48 18.21
CA TRP A 184 -4.86 8.51 19.51
C TRP A 184 -5.67 7.83 20.61
N GLN A 185 -6.90 8.29 20.84
CA GLN A 185 -7.68 7.89 22.01
C GLN A 185 -8.26 6.48 21.92
N ARG A 186 -8.66 6.03 20.72
CA ARG A 186 -9.32 4.74 20.52
C ARG A 186 -8.41 3.71 19.86
N ALA A 187 -7.68 4.11 18.82
CA ALA A 187 -6.79 3.22 18.11
C ALA A 187 -5.40 3.11 18.78
N THR A 188 -5.09 3.94 19.80
CA THR A 188 -3.80 4.01 20.50
C THR A 188 -2.62 4.05 19.52
N MET A 189 -2.75 4.88 18.50
CA MET A 189 -1.83 4.95 17.36
C MET A 189 -1.63 6.38 16.90
N VAL A 190 -0.39 6.73 16.54
CA VAL A 190 -0.02 8.00 15.90
C VAL A 190 0.44 7.71 14.48
N HIS A 191 -0.03 8.49 13.50
CA HIS A 191 0.29 8.27 12.08
C HIS A 191 1.79 8.45 11.77
N SER A 192 2.43 9.40 12.44
CA SER A 192 3.85 9.77 12.29
C SER A 192 4.24 10.42 10.95
N ASP A 193 3.30 10.54 10.01
CA ASP A 193 3.48 11.25 8.73
C ASP A 193 2.12 11.75 8.22
N PHE A 194 1.32 12.35 9.12
CA PHE A 194 -0.01 12.85 8.80
C PHE A 194 0.10 14.17 8.04
N SER A 195 -0.29 14.13 6.77
CA SER A 195 -0.22 15.28 5.86
C SER A 195 -1.21 15.13 4.71
N GLU A 196 -1.46 16.22 3.99
CA GLU A 196 -2.32 16.25 2.80
C GLU A 196 -1.83 15.34 1.66
N TYR A 197 -0.60 14.86 1.74
CA TYR A 197 -0.04 13.87 0.81
C TYR A 197 -0.51 12.44 1.10
N ASN A 198 -0.83 12.16 2.37
CA ASN A 198 -1.22 10.85 2.88
C ASN A 198 -2.72 10.77 3.21
N ILE A 199 -3.51 11.66 2.59
CA ILE A 199 -4.97 11.68 2.66
C ILE A 199 -5.51 11.71 1.24
N LEU A 200 -6.45 10.81 0.93
CA LEU A 200 -7.25 10.86 -0.29
C LEU A 200 -8.55 11.61 -0.01
N TRP A 201 -9.07 12.29 -1.03
CA TRP A 201 -10.37 12.94 -1.00
C TRP A 201 -11.37 12.13 -1.81
N HIS A 202 -12.31 11.48 -1.15
CA HIS A 202 -13.27 10.58 -1.79
C HIS A 202 -14.67 10.82 -1.26
N GLU A 203 -15.63 11.09 -2.15
CA GLU A 203 -17.04 11.31 -1.81
C GLU A 203 -17.23 12.33 -0.69
N ASP A 204 -16.54 13.47 -0.80
CA ASP A 204 -16.54 14.57 0.18
C ASP A 204 -16.05 14.20 1.59
N GLU A 205 -15.24 13.13 1.70
CA GLU A 205 -14.64 12.66 2.94
C GLU A 205 -13.12 12.44 2.80
N PRO A 206 -12.33 12.71 3.86
CA PRO A 206 -10.92 12.39 3.91
C PRO A 206 -10.69 10.91 4.24
N TRP A 207 -9.79 10.26 3.51
CA TRP A 207 -9.37 8.86 3.71
C TRP A 207 -7.87 8.78 3.96
N ILE A 208 -7.46 8.24 5.10
CA ILE A 208 -6.05 8.08 5.44
C ILE A 208 -5.42 6.95 4.64
N ILE A 209 -4.22 7.19 4.12
CA ILE A 209 -3.38 6.18 3.49
C ILE A 209 -1.98 6.19 4.09
N ASP A 210 -1.17 5.19 3.74
CA ASP A 210 0.26 5.12 4.09
C ASP A 210 0.54 5.12 5.61
N VAL A 211 -0.10 4.22 6.32
CA VAL A 211 0.02 4.04 7.78
C VAL A 211 1.18 3.12 8.20
N GLY A 212 2.10 2.82 7.29
CA GLY A 212 3.27 1.98 7.59
C GLY A 212 4.16 2.57 8.69
N GLN A 213 4.34 3.89 8.70
CA GLN A 213 5.14 4.60 9.69
C GLN A 213 4.43 4.76 11.04
N ALA A 214 3.11 4.56 11.08
CA ALA A 214 2.33 4.75 12.29
C ALA A 214 2.85 3.89 13.45
N VAL A 215 2.98 4.50 14.62
CA VAL A 215 3.46 3.88 15.85
C VAL A 215 2.33 3.74 16.86
N VAL A 216 2.43 2.72 17.71
CA VAL A 216 1.48 2.52 18.82
C VAL A 216 2.02 3.18 20.09
N GLU A 217 1.14 3.43 21.06
CA GLU A 217 1.47 4.09 22.32
C GLU A 217 2.67 3.48 23.05
N GLN A 218 2.85 2.16 22.97
CA GLN A 218 3.97 1.45 23.61
C GLN A 218 5.29 1.56 22.80
N HIS A 219 5.33 2.30 21.71
CA HIS A 219 6.56 2.51 20.95
C HIS A 219 7.45 3.51 21.67
N PRO A 220 8.79 3.26 21.84
CA PRO A 220 9.68 4.09 22.63
C PRO A 220 10.12 5.39 21.95
N SER A 221 9.66 5.72 20.75
CA SER A 221 10.01 6.95 20.01
C SER A 221 9.08 8.10 20.31
#